data_aa9309207bad5df57ae1f1254e6212cf
#
_entry.id   aa9309207bad5df57ae1f1254e6212cf
#
_cell.length_a   1.000
_cell.length_b   1.000
_cell.length_c   1.000
_cell.angle_alpha   90.00
_cell.angle_beta   90.00
_cell.angle_gamma   90.00
#
_symmetry.space_group_name_H-M   'P 1'
#
loop_
_entity.id
_entity.type
_entity.pdbx_description
1 polymer ?
#
loop_
_entity_poly.entity_id
_entity_poly.type
_entity_poly.pdbx_seq_one_letter_code
_entity_poly.pdbx_strand_id
1 'polypeptide(L)'
;MICVYLDTNIVIANIDEKDSNHNSVVKLLGGISSRRLVSRLTLVELVSVYLRAGLEDPVALAMYSVERAGAGIAGVDFNEVLEKAVLYAGRLGLRALDLLHVVASNMLGCGAFITLDTDIINKSERIGLEPGVRVVEAS
;
A
#
# COMPACT_ATOMS: atom_id res chain seq x y z
N MET A 1 -1.25 -16.52 6.79
CA MET A 1 -1.42 -15.08 6.50
C MET A 1 -2.83 -14.86 5.99
N ILE A 2 -3.62 -14.05 6.69
CA ILE A 2 -5.04 -13.84 6.37
C ILE A 2 -5.26 -12.63 5.47
N CYS A 3 -4.27 -11.72 5.35
CA CYS A 3 -4.37 -10.57 4.46
C CYS A 3 -3.02 -10.14 3.94
N VAL A 4 -3.07 -9.43 2.81
CA VAL A 4 -1.94 -8.70 2.25
C VAL A 4 -2.35 -7.23 2.16
N TYR A 5 -1.40 -6.32 2.40
CA TYR A 5 -1.63 -4.89 2.29
C TYR A 5 -1.05 -4.40 0.96
N LEU A 6 -1.83 -3.62 0.23
CA LEU A 6 -1.41 -3.06 -1.05
C LEU A 6 -0.95 -1.62 -0.87
N ASP A 7 0.28 -1.32 -1.31
CA ASP A 7 0.73 0.06 -1.41
C ASP A 7 -0.08 0.79 -2.49
N THR A 8 -0.19 2.09 -2.37
CA THR A 8 -0.97 2.91 -3.31
C THR A 8 -0.51 2.74 -4.75
N ASN A 9 0.80 2.59 -4.99
CA ASN A 9 1.34 2.38 -6.34
C ASN A 9 0.84 1.08 -6.98
N ILE A 10 0.51 0.06 -6.20
CA ILE A 10 -0.07 -1.19 -6.69
C ILE A 10 -1.48 -0.95 -7.22
N VAL A 11 -2.28 -0.20 -6.45
CA VAL A 11 -3.65 0.13 -6.84
C VAL A 11 -3.67 0.94 -8.14
N ILE A 12 -2.76 1.90 -8.28
CA ILE A 12 -2.64 2.72 -9.49
C ILE A 12 -2.22 1.85 -10.68
N ALA A 13 -1.15 1.06 -10.53
CA ALA A 13 -0.64 0.22 -11.62
C ALA A 13 -1.68 -0.82 -12.08
N ASN A 14 -2.52 -1.30 -11.17
CA ASN A 14 -3.57 -2.27 -11.51
C ASN A 14 -4.65 -1.69 -12.42
N ILE A 15 -4.94 -0.39 -12.30
CA ILE A 15 -6.00 0.23 -13.10
C ILE A 15 -5.47 1.00 -14.31
N ASP A 16 -4.26 1.51 -14.25
CA ASP A 16 -3.65 2.30 -15.33
C ASP A 16 -2.94 1.39 -16.33
N GLU A 17 -3.59 1.12 -17.46
CA GLU A 17 -3.05 0.26 -18.51
C GLU A 17 -1.77 0.82 -19.14
N LYS A 18 -1.51 2.11 -18.98
CA LYS A 18 -0.30 2.78 -19.49
C LYS A 18 0.88 2.69 -18.52
N ASP A 19 0.63 2.26 -17.29
CA ASP A 19 1.70 2.07 -16.32
C ASP A 19 2.60 0.91 -16.76
N SER A 20 3.91 1.12 -16.72
CA SER A 20 4.88 0.10 -17.13
C SER A 20 4.80 -1.18 -16.30
N ASN A 21 4.27 -1.12 -15.10
CA ASN A 21 4.12 -2.25 -14.19
C ASN A 21 2.72 -2.86 -14.23
N HIS A 22 1.82 -2.35 -15.10
CA HIS A 22 0.43 -2.80 -15.14
C HIS A 22 0.32 -4.33 -15.27
N ASN A 23 0.97 -4.90 -16.28
CA ASN A 23 0.85 -6.34 -16.56
C ASN A 23 1.38 -7.20 -15.42
N SER A 24 2.52 -6.83 -14.83
CA SER A 24 3.11 -7.59 -13.71
C SER A 24 2.24 -7.50 -12.46
N VAL A 25 1.65 -6.34 -12.19
CA VAL A 25 0.75 -6.15 -11.04
C VAL A 25 -0.55 -6.94 -11.22
N VAL A 26 -1.17 -6.85 -12.38
CA VAL A 26 -2.40 -7.63 -12.69
C VAL A 26 -2.13 -9.12 -12.51
N LYS A 27 -1.02 -9.61 -13.02
CA LYS A 27 -0.64 -11.01 -12.90
C LYS A 27 -0.43 -11.41 -11.43
N LEU A 28 0.31 -10.60 -10.69
CA LEU A 28 0.57 -10.87 -9.28
C LEU A 28 -0.73 -10.92 -8.48
N LEU A 29 -1.59 -9.93 -8.63
CA LEU A 29 -2.86 -9.87 -7.90
C LEU A 29 -3.77 -11.05 -8.26
N GLY A 30 -3.78 -11.47 -9.53
CA GLY A 30 -4.54 -12.63 -9.98
C GLY A 30 -4.12 -13.93 -9.31
N GLY A 31 -2.89 -14.03 -8.81
CA GLY A 31 -2.36 -15.20 -8.12
C GLY A 31 -2.53 -15.17 -6.61
N ILE A 32 -3.04 -14.09 -6.05
CA ILE A 32 -3.21 -13.94 -4.60
C ILE A 32 -4.62 -14.38 -4.19
N SER A 33 -4.69 -15.35 -3.29
CA SER A 33 -5.97 -15.83 -2.72
C SER A 33 -6.30 -15.18 -1.38
N SER A 34 -5.33 -14.55 -0.71
CA SER A 34 -5.54 -13.86 0.56
C SER A 34 -6.37 -12.58 0.38
N ARG A 35 -7.02 -12.13 1.46
CA ARG A 35 -7.69 -10.82 1.46
C ARG A 35 -6.69 -9.72 1.16
N ARG A 36 -7.11 -8.77 0.33
CA ARG A 36 -6.33 -7.58 -0.01
C ARG A 36 -6.90 -6.41 0.74
N LEU A 37 -6.07 -5.69 1.45
CA LEU A 37 -6.49 -4.53 2.24
C LEU A 37 -5.68 -3.29 1.85
N VAL A 38 -6.35 -2.17 1.96
CA VAL A 38 -5.77 -0.82 1.96
C VAL A 38 -6.34 -0.09 3.17
N SER A 39 -5.83 1.09 3.48
CA SER A 39 -6.38 1.94 4.53
C SER A 39 -6.93 3.24 3.91
N ARG A 40 -7.52 4.10 4.75
CA ARG A 40 -7.96 5.42 4.31
C ARG A 40 -6.81 6.30 3.83
N LEU A 41 -5.59 6.05 4.31
CA LEU A 41 -4.40 6.73 3.80
C LEU A 41 -4.25 6.52 2.29
N THR A 42 -4.53 5.31 1.81
CA THR A 42 -4.54 5.00 0.38
C THR A 42 -5.54 5.87 -0.39
N LEU A 43 -6.74 6.08 0.17
CA LEU A 43 -7.74 6.93 -0.47
C LEU A 43 -7.26 8.37 -0.56
N VAL A 44 -6.67 8.90 0.51
CA VAL A 44 -6.11 10.27 0.51
C VAL A 44 -5.07 10.42 -0.59
N GLU A 45 -4.17 9.45 -0.73
CA GLU A 45 -3.14 9.49 -1.76
C GLU A 45 -3.73 9.38 -3.17
N LEU A 46 -4.66 8.46 -3.39
CA LEU A 46 -5.30 8.27 -4.70
C LEU A 46 -6.03 9.54 -5.13
N VAL A 47 -6.85 10.12 -4.24
CA VAL A 47 -7.57 11.35 -4.54
C VAL A 47 -6.59 12.48 -4.90
N SER A 48 -5.52 12.61 -4.14
CA SER A 48 -4.49 13.63 -4.38
C SER A 48 -3.81 13.44 -5.74
N VAL A 49 -3.42 12.21 -6.06
CA VAL A 49 -2.78 11.88 -7.34
C VAL A 49 -3.73 12.16 -8.50
N TYR A 50 -4.98 11.72 -8.42
CA TYR A 50 -5.95 11.88 -9.50
C TYR A 50 -6.34 13.34 -9.70
N LEU A 51 -6.47 14.11 -8.62
CA LEU A 51 -6.75 15.54 -8.72
C LEU A 51 -5.60 16.26 -9.43
N ARG A 52 -4.37 15.99 -9.05
CA ARG A 52 -3.19 16.62 -9.67
C ARG A 52 -3.02 16.21 -11.13
N ALA A 53 -3.48 15.04 -11.51
CA ALA A 53 -3.49 14.58 -12.90
C ALA A 53 -4.62 15.21 -13.72
N GLY A 54 -5.47 16.03 -13.11
CA GLY A 54 -6.58 16.71 -13.80
C GLY A 54 -7.77 15.80 -14.12
N LEU A 55 -7.89 14.67 -13.43
CA LEU A 55 -8.97 13.72 -13.67
C LEU A 55 -10.26 14.19 -13.00
N GLU A 56 -11.40 13.93 -13.68
CA GLU A 56 -12.70 14.25 -13.14
C GLU A 56 -13.07 13.31 -12.00
N ASP A 57 -13.77 13.82 -11.01
CA ASP A 57 -14.30 13.06 -9.88
C ASP A 57 -13.24 12.16 -9.22
N PRO A 58 -12.17 12.74 -8.66
CA PRO A 58 -11.06 11.94 -8.13
C PRO A 58 -11.48 11.04 -6.95
N VAL A 59 -12.49 11.42 -6.17
CA VAL A 59 -12.96 10.57 -5.06
C VAL A 59 -13.63 9.32 -5.59
N ALA A 60 -14.53 9.45 -6.56
CA ALA A 60 -15.19 8.29 -7.17
C ALA A 60 -14.17 7.38 -7.86
N LEU A 61 -13.19 7.96 -8.54
CA LEU A 61 -12.12 7.19 -9.20
C LEU A 61 -11.24 6.46 -8.18
N ALA A 62 -10.95 7.08 -7.05
CA ALA A 62 -10.18 6.43 -5.98
C ALA A 62 -10.92 5.22 -5.44
N MET A 63 -12.21 5.35 -5.14
CA MET A 63 -13.04 4.23 -4.68
C MET A 63 -13.11 3.11 -5.71
N TYR A 64 -13.30 3.48 -6.98
CA TYR A 64 -13.33 2.51 -8.08
C TYR A 64 -11.99 1.78 -8.22
N SER A 65 -10.88 2.50 -8.08
CA SER A 65 -9.54 1.90 -8.19
C SER A 65 -9.30 0.84 -7.12
N VAL A 66 -9.72 1.11 -5.88
CA VAL A 66 -9.61 0.15 -4.77
C VAL A 66 -10.49 -1.08 -5.06
N GLU A 67 -11.72 -0.87 -5.52
CA GLU A 67 -12.61 -1.96 -5.90
C GLU A 67 -12.03 -2.82 -7.02
N ARG A 68 -11.46 -2.20 -8.05
CA ARG A 68 -10.82 -2.93 -9.16
C ARG A 68 -9.61 -3.74 -8.73
N ALA A 69 -8.92 -3.31 -7.70
CA ALA A 69 -7.82 -4.07 -7.11
C ALA A 69 -8.31 -5.25 -6.26
N GLY A 70 -9.62 -5.38 -6.06
CA GLY A 70 -10.20 -6.39 -5.20
C GLY A 70 -9.88 -6.18 -3.73
N ALA A 71 -9.62 -4.95 -3.33
CA ALA A 71 -9.19 -4.63 -1.97
C ALA A 71 -10.34 -4.09 -1.12
N GLY A 72 -10.31 -4.43 0.16
CA GLY A 72 -11.17 -3.82 1.16
C GLY A 72 -10.47 -2.63 1.82
N ILE A 73 -11.24 -1.65 2.27
CA ILE A 73 -10.72 -0.51 3.02
C ILE A 73 -10.83 -0.84 4.50
N ALA A 74 -9.69 -1.09 5.14
CA ALA A 74 -9.67 -1.48 6.54
C ALA A 74 -9.61 -0.26 7.44
N GLY A 75 -10.36 -0.31 8.55
CA GLY A 75 -10.24 0.68 9.61
C GLY A 75 -8.99 0.39 10.46
N VAL A 76 -8.20 1.43 10.70
CA VAL A 76 -7.07 1.36 11.60
C VAL A 76 -7.04 2.65 12.43
N ASP A 77 -6.63 2.54 13.68
CA ASP A 77 -6.48 3.73 14.54
C ASP A 77 -5.21 4.48 14.17
N PHE A 78 -5.35 5.59 13.44
CA PHE A 78 -4.21 6.36 12.99
C PHE A 78 -3.47 7.09 14.10
N ASN A 79 -4.07 7.32 15.26
CA ASN A 79 -3.31 7.79 16.41
C ASN A 79 -2.28 6.74 16.84
N GLU A 80 -2.68 5.48 16.89
CA GLU A 80 -1.74 4.39 17.20
C GLU A 80 -0.71 4.18 16.10
N VAL A 81 -1.12 4.30 14.84
CA VAL A 81 -0.18 4.24 13.71
C VAL A 81 0.90 5.30 13.87
N LEU A 82 0.51 6.54 14.18
CA LEU A 82 1.46 7.64 14.36
C LEU A 82 2.39 7.40 15.54
N GLU A 83 1.89 6.92 16.68
CA GLU A 83 2.73 6.58 17.84
C GLU A 83 3.79 5.54 17.49
N LYS A 84 3.39 4.47 16.82
CA LYS A 84 4.31 3.41 16.40
C LYS A 84 5.29 3.90 15.32
N ALA A 85 4.80 4.74 14.39
CA ALA A 85 5.65 5.28 13.33
C ALA A 85 6.79 6.14 13.91
N VAL A 86 6.54 6.90 15.00
CA VAL A 86 7.60 7.65 15.66
C VAL A 86 8.73 6.71 16.12
N LEU A 87 8.38 5.53 16.64
CA LEU A 87 9.38 4.57 17.11
C LEU A 87 10.21 4.00 15.95
N TYR A 88 9.61 3.78 14.79
CA TYR A 88 10.30 3.15 13.65
C TYR A 88 10.96 4.16 12.71
N ALA A 89 10.58 5.44 12.77
CA ALA A 89 11.05 6.46 11.83
C ALA A 89 12.58 6.52 11.75
N GLY A 90 13.25 6.53 12.92
CA GLY A 90 14.69 6.60 12.97
C GLY A 90 15.42 5.30 12.63
N ARG A 91 14.71 4.18 12.63
CA ARG A 91 15.31 2.86 12.34
C ARG A 91 15.18 2.48 10.89
N LEU A 92 14.03 2.79 10.28
CA LEU A 92 13.74 2.36 8.91
C LEU A 92 14.17 3.39 7.87
N GLY A 93 14.20 4.66 8.22
CA GLY A 93 14.60 5.71 7.28
C GLY A 93 13.69 5.85 6.07
N LEU A 94 12.43 5.44 6.19
CA LEU A 94 11.43 5.58 5.14
C LEU A 94 10.84 7.00 5.16
N ARG A 95 10.33 7.43 4.00
CA ARG A 95 9.51 8.65 3.95
C ARG A 95 8.24 8.44 4.78
N ALA A 96 7.69 9.54 5.30
CA ALA A 96 6.60 9.49 6.27
C ALA A 96 5.39 8.67 5.78
N LEU A 97 4.90 8.91 4.57
CA LEU A 97 3.73 8.18 4.07
C LEU A 97 4.01 6.69 3.89
N ASP A 98 5.19 6.34 3.39
CA ASP A 98 5.59 4.94 3.23
C ASP A 98 5.64 4.24 4.58
N LEU A 99 6.22 4.91 5.57
CA LEU A 99 6.28 4.39 6.94
C LEU A 99 4.89 4.17 7.53
N LEU A 100 3.98 5.12 7.33
CA LEU A 100 2.61 5.00 7.84
C LEU A 100 1.88 3.80 7.23
N HIS A 101 2.06 3.54 5.93
CA HIS A 101 1.50 2.36 5.28
C HIS A 101 2.06 1.06 5.87
N VAL A 102 3.37 0.99 6.04
CA VAL A 102 4.02 -0.21 6.60
C VAL A 102 3.52 -0.48 8.02
N VAL A 103 3.43 0.55 8.85
CA VAL A 103 2.93 0.42 10.22
C VAL A 103 1.45 0.03 10.23
N ALA A 104 0.63 0.64 9.38
CA ALA A 104 -0.78 0.28 9.25
C ALA A 104 -0.94 -1.20 8.85
N SER A 105 -0.14 -1.66 7.90
CA SER A 105 -0.12 -3.06 7.48
C SER A 105 0.18 -4.00 8.66
N ASN A 106 1.17 -3.65 9.47
CA ASN A 106 1.54 -4.43 10.65
C ASN A 106 0.39 -4.46 11.67
N MET A 107 -0.23 -3.32 11.94
CA MET A 107 -1.33 -3.23 12.90
C MET A 107 -2.57 -4.00 12.45
N LEU A 108 -2.78 -4.11 11.15
CA LEU A 108 -3.89 -4.90 10.59
C LEU A 108 -3.60 -6.40 10.62
N GLY A 109 -2.39 -6.80 10.99
CA GLY A 109 -2.00 -8.20 10.99
C GLY A 109 -1.75 -8.77 9.60
N CYS A 110 -1.56 -7.91 8.60
CA CYS A 110 -1.21 -8.36 7.26
C CYS A 110 0.26 -8.78 7.23
N GLY A 111 0.51 -10.03 6.91
CA GLY A 111 1.86 -10.58 6.89
C GLY A 111 2.71 -10.09 5.72
N ALA A 112 2.10 -9.56 4.68
CA ALA A 112 2.81 -9.07 3.50
C ALA A 112 2.35 -7.67 3.10
N PHE A 113 3.31 -6.89 2.66
CA PHE A 113 3.15 -5.54 2.12
C PHE A 113 3.64 -5.56 0.68
N ILE A 114 2.74 -5.34 -0.28
CA ILE A 114 3.04 -5.41 -1.71
C ILE A 114 3.29 -4.02 -2.24
N THR A 115 4.44 -3.81 -2.87
CA THR A 115 4.86 -2.49 -3.34
C THR A 115 5.69 -2.57 -4.61
N LEU A 116 5.74 -1.44 -5.32
CA LEU A 116 6.67 -1.18 -6.42
C LEU A 116 7.80 -0.23 -6.02
N ASP A 117 7.74 0.34 -4.80
CA ASP A 117 8.68 1.36 -4.35
C ASP A 117 10.04 0.75 -4.01
N THR A 118 11.06 1.13 -4.77
CA THR A 118 12.42 0.61 -4.58
C THR A 118 13.02 0.98 -3.24
N ASP A 119 12.66 2.11 -2.66
CA ASP A 119 13.14 2.51 -1.34
C ASP A 119 12.63 1.57 -0.24
N ILE A 120 11.36 1.19 -0.31
CA ILE A 120 10.78 0.20 0.60
C ILE A 120 11.39 -1.18 0.37
N ILE A 121 11.51 -1.58 -0.90
CA ILE A 121 12.08 -2.89 -1.28
C ILE A 121 13.52 -3.02 -0.77
N ASN A 122 14.32 -1.97 -0.91
CA ASN A 122 15.71 -1.97 -0.45
C ASN A 122 15.84 -2.08 1.07
N LYS A 123 14.80 -1.75 1.81
CA LYS A 123 14.76 -1.85 3.27
C LYS A 123 13.95 -3.04 3.77
N SER A 124 13.64 -3.99 2.89
CA SER A 124 12.79 -5.14 3.19
C SER A 124 13.30 -5.99 4.35
N GLU A 125 14.61 -6.15 4.48
CA GLU A 125 15.21 -6.92 5.57
C GLU A 125 14.95 -6.26 6.93
N ARG A 126 15.17 -4.95 7.04
CA ARG A 126 14.89 -4.19 8.25
C ARG A 126 13.42 -4.21 8.62
N ILE A 127 12.54 -4.04 7.61
CA ILE A 127 11.09 -4.06 7.80
C ILE A 127 10.63 -5.45 8.25
N GLY A 128 11.25 -6.49 7.73
CA GLY A 128 10.97 -7.87 8.13
C GLY A 128 11.34 -8.16 9.58
N LEU A 129 12.40 -7.54 10.09
CA LEU A 129 12.81 -7.66 11.49
C LEU A 129 11.90 -6.85 12.42
N GLU A 130 11.66 -5.59 12.09
CA GLU A 130 10.77 -4.68 12.82
C GLU A 130 10.14 -3.70 11.83
N PRO A 131 8.83 -3.59 11.80
CA PRO A 131 7.81 -4.21 12.64
C PRO A 131 7.44 -5.67 12.34
N GLY A 132 8.11 -6.33 11.43
CA GLY A 132 7.86 -7.73 11.15
C GLY A 132 6.88 -7.95 10.00
N VAL A 133 6.96 -7.12 8.97
CA VAL A 133 6.15 -7.24 7.75
C VAL A 133 7.03 -7.71 6.60
N ARG A 134 6.58 -8.69 5.86
CA ARG A 134 7.28 -9.16 4.66
C ARG A 134 6.95 -8.26 3.48
N VAL A 135 7.98 -7.65 2.91
CA VAL A 135 7.83 -6.82 1.72
C VAL A 135 7.87 -7.70 0.48
N VAL A 136 6.87 -7.54 -0.39
CA VAL A 136 6.77 -8.28 -1.65
C VAL A 136 6.87 -7.28 -2.80
N GLU A 137 7.85 -7.50 -3.67
CA GLU A 137 8.05 -6.70 -4.87
C GLU A 137 7.11 -7.18 -5.98
N ALA A 138 6.40 -6.25 -6.61
CA ALA A 138 5.41 -6.56 -7.64
C ALA A 138 5.92 -6.41 -9.07
N SER A 139 7.13 -5.94 -9.25
CA SER A 139 7.71 -5.75 -10.59
C SER A 139 8.41 -6.99 -11.13
#